data_9f16c69408eff1a236ea1a4a311a61c5
#
_entry.id   9f16c69408eff1a236ea1a4a311a61c5
#
_cell.length_a   1.000
_cell.length_b   1.000
_cell.length_c   1.000
_cell.angle_alpha   90.00
_cell.angle_beta   90.00
_cell.angle_gamma   90.00
#
_symmetry.space_group_name_H-M   'P 1'
#
loop_
_entity.id
_entity.type
_entity.pdbx_description
1 polymer ?
#
loop_
_entity_poly.entity_id
_entity_poly.type
_entity_poly.pdbx_seq_one_letter_code
_entity_poly.pdbx_strand_id
1 'polypeptide(L)'
;MMKLKLTLVLLLVATVTFAQKSPKSPKQEATGKVGEATVTVNYSAPSVKGRVIWGELVPFDKVWRAGANENTTITFDKDVTIGKNSVPAGKYGLFLIPKKDGAWTVIFSKKNDAWGSNGYSKDNDLFRMDIKPKTEDESIEQLKFNVYKKGVQFSWEKARVWIPVK
;
A
#
# COMPACT_ATOMS: atom_id res chain seq x y z
N MET A 1 -14.84 20.97 72.72
CA MET A 1 -14.55 21.58 71.40
C MET A 1 -13.55 20.65 70.66
N MET A 2 -14.06 19.81 69.78
CA MET A 2 -13.26 18.84 69.02
C MET A 2 -12.82 19.47 67.70
N LYS A 3 -11.53 19.60 67.49
CA LYS A 3 -10.96 20.15 66.25
C LYS A 3 -10.89 19.01 65.21
N LEU A 4 -11.79 19.04 64.22
CA LEU A 4 -11.79 18.14 63.08
C LEU A 4 -10.65 18.50 62.12
N LYS A 5 -9.60 17.68 62.09
CA LYS A 5 -8.51 17.85 61.11
C LYS A 5 -8.95 17.23 59.78
N LEU A 6 -9.26 18.08 58.82
CA LEU A 6 -9.56 17.70 57.43
C LEU A 6 -8.24 17.33 56.73
N THR A 7 -7.96 16.06 56.58
CA THR A 7 -6.79 15.55 55.83
C THR A 7 -7.18 15.50 54.36
N LEU A 8 -6.68 16.45 53.56
CA LEU A 8 -6.85 16.48 52.11
C LEU A 8 -5.93 15.41 51.46
N VAL A 9 -6.50 14.28 51.08
CA VAL A 9 -5.77 13.26 50.32
C VAL A 9 -5.76 13.71 48.85
N LEU A 10 -4.61 14.18 48.41
CA LEU A 10 -4.36 14.55 47.02
C LEU A 10 -4.14 13.26 46.22
N LEU A 11 -5.17 12.77 45.52
CA LEU A 11 -5.08 11.59 44.64
C LEU A 11 -4.35 12.02 43.36
N LEU A 12 -3.03 11.73 43.29
CA LEU A 12 -2.22 11.93 42.09
C LEU A 12 -2.55 10.83 41.08
N VAL A 13 -3.49 11.10 40.18
CA VAL A 13 -3.78 10.21 39.05
C VAL A 13 -2.66 10.34 38.03
N ALA A 14 -1.68 9.47 38.10
CA ALA A 14 -0.65 9.35 37.07
C ALA A 14 -1.30 8.79 35.79
N THR A 15 -1.65 9.63 34.85
CA THR A 15 -2.04 9.22 33.50
C THR A 15 -0.80 8.71 32.78
N VAL A 16 -0.64 7.40 32.76
CA VAL A 16 0.38 6.72 31.94
C VAL A 16 -0.07 6.81 30.48
N THR A 17 0.36 7.84 29.80
CA THR A 17 0.20 7.94 28.34
C THR A 17 1.14 6.92 27.70
N PHE A 18 0.60 5.76 27.30
CA PHE A 18 1.31 4.86 26.42
C PHE A 18 1.48 5.56 25.07
N ALA A 19 2.64 6.14 24.84
CA ALA A 19 3.04 6.59 23.52
C ALA A 19 3.16 5.33 22.64
N GLN A 20 2.07 4.94 21.97
CA GLN A 20 2.10 3.89 20.96
C GLN A 20 3.04 4.35 19.85
N LYS A 21 4.21 3.70 19.79
CA LYS A 21 5.17 3.94 18.71
C LYS A 21 4.49 3.61 17.39
N SER A 22 4.21 4.62 16.59
CA SER A 22 3.57 4.44 15.28
C SER A 22 4.31 3.37 14.48
N PRO A 23 3.60 2.43 13.82
CA PRO A 23 4.24 1.40 13.02
C PRO A 23 5.19 2.01 11.99
N LYS A 24 6.35 1.37 11.75
CA LYS A 24 7.34 1.85 10.76
C LYS A 24 6.75 1.99 9.36
N SER A 25 5.70 1.23 9.06
CA SER A 25 4.94 1.25 7.81
C SER A 25 3.46 1.15 8.16
N PRO A 26 2.76 2.27 8.37
CA PRO A 26 1.36 2.27 8.78
C PRO A 26 0.47 1.66 7.70
N LYS A 27 -0.64 1.05 8.12
CA LYS A 27 -1.70 0.60 7.22
C LYS A 27 -2.40 1.83 6.65
N GLN A 28 -2.68 1.78 5.35
CA GLN A 28 -3.34 2.82 4.59
C GLN A 28 -4.39 2.21 3.66
N GLU A 29 -5.36 3.02 3.32
CA GLU A 29 -6.37 2.71 2.33
C GLU A 29 -6.51 3.86 1.34
N ALA A 30 -6.61 3.53 0.06
CA ALA A 30 -7.00 4.46 -0.98
C ALA A 30 -8.26 3.92 -1.65
N THR A 31 -9.32 4.73 -1.67
CA THR A 31 -10.59 4.35 -2.29
C THR A 31 -11.10 5.44 -3.22
N GLY A 32 -11.85 5.06 -4.25
CA GLY A 32 -12.44 5.99 -5.21
C GLY A 32 -13.29 5.29 -6.26
N LYS A 33 -13.94 6.09 -7.11
CA LYS A 33 -14.74 5.62 -8.23
C LYS A 33 -13.95 5.61 -9.53
N VAL A 34 -14.05 4.49 -10.25
CA VAL A 34 -13.59 4.35 -11.64
C VAL A 34 -14.79 3.90 -12.46
N GLY A 35 -15.35 4.78 -13.26
CA GLY A 35 -16.66 4.54 -13.88
C GLY A 35 -17.71 4.26 -12.82
N GLU A 36 -18.39 3.12 -12.95
CA GLU A 36 -19.38 2.63 -12.00
C GLU A 36 -18.79 1.85 -10.81
N ALA A 37 -17.53 1.38 -10.93
CA ALA A 37 -16.91 0.55 -9.92
C ALA A 37 -16.30 1.38 -8.78
N THR A 38 -16.41 0.87 -7.54
CA THR A 38 -15.58 1.33 -6.43
C THR A 38 -14.29 0.52 -6.39
N VAL A 39 -13.17 1.21 -6.38
CA VAL A 39 -11.85 0.61 -6.29
C VAL A 39 -11.26 0.95 -4.92
N THR A 40 -10.80 -0.06 -4.19
CA THR A 40 -10.16 0.10 -2.89
C THR A 40 -8.81 -0.60 -2.88
N VAL A 41 -7.75 0.13 -2.52
CA VAL A 41 -6.40 -0.41 -2.35
C VAL A 41 -6.04 -0.37 -0.88
N ASN A 42 -5.75 -1.53 -0.28
CA ASN A 42 -5.27 -1.64 1.10
C ASN A 42 -3.79 -2.02 1.08
N TYR A 43 -2.97 -1.28 1.81
CA TYR A 43 -1.51 -1.44 1.80
C TYR A 43 -0.86 -0.97 3.09
N SER A 44 0.37 -1.39 3.35
CA SER A 44 1.22 -0.79 4.37
C SER A 44 2.23 0.14 3.70
N ALA A 45 2.33 1.38 4.17
CA ALA A 45 3.05 2.47 3.53
C ALA A 45 4.46 2.66 4.11
N PRO A 46 5.53 2.10 3.51
CA PRO A 46 6.89 2.36 3.91
C PRO A 46 7.32 3.78 3.54
N SER A 47 8.28 4.32 4.29
CA SER A 47 8.92 5.62 4.03
C SER A 47 10.30 5.44 3.44
N VAL A 48 10.77 6.41 2.67
CA VAL A 48 12.13 6.44 2.08
C VAL A 48 13.20 6.51 3.18
N LYS A 49 13.09 7.44 4.08
CA LYS A 49 14.02 7.65 5.21
C LYS A 49 15.50 7.68 4.78
N GLY A 50 15.78 8.40 3.69
CA GLY A 50 17.12 8.55 3.14
C GLY A 50 17.74 7.29 2.56
N ARG A 51 16.98 6.20 2.39
CA ARG A 51 17.48 4.93 1.83
C ARG A 51 17.38 4.93 0.31
N VAL A 52 18.28 4.18 -0.31
CA VAL A 52 18.15 3.81 -1.72
C VAL A 52 17.02 2.77 -1.83
N ILE A 53 15.98 3.13 -2.54
CA ILE A 53 14.78 2.28 -2.67
C ILE A 53 14.98 1.25 -3.78
N TRP A 54 15.13 1.73 -5.01
CA TRP A 54 15.15 0.87 -6.18
C TRP A 54 16.53 0.25 -6.41
N GLY A 55 16.59 -1.07 -6.43
CA GLY A 55 17.81 -1.86 -6.56
C GLY A 55 18.42 -2.29 -5.23
N GLU A 56 18.10 -1.61 -4.11
CA GLU A 56 18.59 -1.99 -2.77
C GLU A 56 17.47 -2.48 -1.88
N LEU A 57 16.65 -1.57 -1.30
CA LEU A 57 15.54 -1.96 -0.43
C LEU A 57 14.50 -2.82 -1.17
N VAL A 58 14.23 -2.46 -2.41
CA VAL A 58 13.38 -3.21 -3.34
C VAL A 58 14.26 -3.64 -4.52
N PRO A 59 14.74 -4.89 -4.53
CA PRO A 59 15.61 -5.38 -5.59
C PRO A 59 14.94 -5.35 -6.96
N PHE A 60 15.69 -5.01 -8.00
CA PHE A 60 15.22 -5.14 -9.36
C PHE A 60 15.00 -6.61 -9.74
N ASP A 61 14.12 -6.87 -10.69
CA ASP A 61 13.80 -8.19 -11.24
C ASP A 61 13.23 -9.20 -10.22
N LYS A 62 12.80 -8.72 -9.06
CA LYS A 62 12.17 -9.53 -8.02
C LYS A 62 10.72 -9.11 -7.81
N VAL A 63 9.86 -10.09 -7.53
CA VAL A 63 8.47 -9.82 -7.15
C VAL A 63 8.45 -9.11 -5.80
N TRP A 64 7.79 -7.97 -5.77
CA TRP A 64 7.59 -7.17 -4.57
C TRP A 64 6.11 -6.89 -4.35
N ARG A 65 5.65 -6.99 -3.10
CA ARG A 65 4.25 -6.83 -2.68
C ARG A 65 3.70 -5.41 -2.78
N ALA A 66 4.38 -4.51 -3.48
CA ALA A 66 3.99 -3.10 -3.67
C ALA A 66 3.67 -2.34 -2.36
N GLY A 67 4.42 -2.64 -1.31
CA GLY A 67 4.24 -2.08 0.04
C GLY A 67 5.12 -2.77 1.07
N ALA A 68 4.69 -2.74 2.33
CA ALA A 68 5.36 -3.40 3.46
C ALA A 68 4.39 -4.36 4.18
N ASN A 69 4.92 -5.19 5.07
CA ASN A 69 4.17 -6.13 5.93
C ASN A 69 3.31 -7.10 5.10
N GLU A 70 1.98 -7.07 5.29
CA GLU A 70 1.01 -7.90 4.58
C GLU A 70 0.97 -7.56 3.08
N ASN A 71 0.35 -8.41 2.31
CA ASN A 71 0.15 -8.23 0.89
C ASN A 71 -0.69 -6.98 0.60
N THR A 72 -0.21 -6.12 -0.28
CA THR A 72 -1.04 -5.05 -0.86
C THR A 72 -2.16 -5.69 -1.66
N THR A 73 -3.37 -5.20 -1.47
CA THR A 73 -4.56 -5.72 -2.15
C THR A 73 -5.30 -4.62 -2.87
N ILE A 74 -5.93 -4.98 -3.98
CA ILE A 74 -6.86 -4.14 -4.72
C ILE A 74 -8.20 -4.85 -4.86
N THR A 75 -9.28 -4.15 -4.53
CA THR A 75 -10.65 -4.67 -4.56
C THR A 75 -11.48 -3.86 -5.54
N PHE A 76 -12.27 -4.57 -6.35
CA PHE A 76 -13.27 -4.01 -7.25
C PHE A 76 -14.66 -4.52 -6.83
N ASP A 77 -15.63 -3.63 -6.62
CA ASP A 77 -17.02 -4.00 -6.28
C ASP A 77 -17.85 -4.40 -7.51
N LYS A 78 -17.35 -4.14 -8.71
CA LYS A 78 -17.92 -4.52 -10.00
C LYS A 78 -16.82 -4.99 -10.94
N ASP A 79 -17.21 -5.67 -12.01
CA ASP A 79 -16.29 -6.03 -13.08
C ASP A 79 -15.66 -4.78 -13.72
N VAL A 80 -14.38 -4.84 -13.99
CA VAL A 80 -13.62 -3.74 -14.58
C VAL A 80 -12.75 -4.26 -15.73
N THR A 81 -12.24 -3.33 -16.54
CA THR A 81 -11.21 -3.61 -17.54
C THR A 81 -9.90 -2.96 -17.14
N ILE A 82 -8.83 -3.73 -17.03
CA ILE A 82 -7.48 -3.25 -16.73
C ILE A 82 -6.59 -3.47 -17.95
N GLY A 83 -6.21 -2.37 -18.60
CA GLY A 83 -5.58 -2.46 -19.92
C GLY A 83 -6.52 -3.14 -20.92
N LYS A 84 -6.20 -4.38 -21.32
CA LYS A 84 -7.01 -5.23 -22.21
C LYS A 84 -7.65 -6.43 -21.51
N ASN A 85 -7.47 -6.55 -20.19
CA ASN A 85 -7.94 -7.69 -19.42
C ASN A 85 -9.28 -7.37 -18.75
N SER A 86 -10.28 -8.24 -18.94
CA SER A 86 -11.51 -8.22 -18.15
C SER A 86 -11.22 -8.82 -16.77
N VAL A 87 -11.57 -8.12 -15.73
CA VAL A 87 -11.29 -8.47 -14.33
C VAL A 87 -12.61 -8.51 -13.58
N PRO A 88 -13.06 -9.67 -13.12
CA PRO A 88 -14.27 -9.80 -12.33
C PRO A 88 -14.20 -8.99 -11.02
N ALA A 89 -15.35 -8.60 -10.49
CA ALA A 89 -15.48 -8.07 -9.15
C ALA A 89 -14.79 -9.03 -8.15
N GLY A 90 -14.02 -8.47 -7.22
CA GLY A 90 -13.26 -9.29 -6.29
C GLY A 90 -12.08 -8.57 -5.68
N LYS A 91 -11.36 -9.30 -4.81
CA LYS A 91 -10.15 -8.83 -4.13
C LYS A 91 -8.94 -9.59 -4.67
N TYR A 92 -7.91 -8.85 -5.05
CA TYR A 92 -6.70 -9.38 -5.66
C TYR A 92 -5.45 -8.91 -4.92
N GLY A 93 -4.44 -9.76 -4.86
CA GLY A 93 -3.09 -9.35 -4.45
C GLY A 93 -2.46 -8.51 -5.56
N LEU A 94 -1.82 -7.40 -5.17
CA LEU A 94 -1.12 -6.52 -6.08
C LEU A 94 0.38 -6.61 -5.84
N PHE A 95 1.13 -6.97 -6.90
CA PHE A 95 2.58 -7.05 -6.87
C PHE A 95 3.20 -6.25 -8.01
N LEU A 96 4.43 -5.85 -7.81
CA LEU A 96 5.27 -5.20 -8.82
C LEU A 96 6.57 -5.98 -8.99
N ILE A 97 7.12 -5.97 -10.21
CA ILE A 97 8.51 -6.35 -10.48
C ILE A 97 9.19 -5.10 -11.03
N PRO A 98 9.89 -4.33 -10.19
CA PRO A 98 10.64 -3.18 -10.67
C PRO A 98 11.78 -3.62 -11.58
N LYS A 99 12.07 -2.82 -12.59
CA LYS A 99 13.21 -2.98 -13.50
C LYS A 99 14.11 -1.77 -13.38
N LYS A 100 15.43 -1.98 -13.56
CA LYS A 100 16.38 -0.88 -13.63
C LYS A 100 16.07 0.02 -14.82
N ASP A 101 15.78 -0.62 -15.95
CA ASP A 101 15.47 0.03 -17.20
C ASP A 101 14.19 -0.56 -17.81
N GLY A 102 13.39 0.30 -18.48
CA GLY A 102 12.20 -0.12 -19.20
C GLY A 102 10.93 -0.20 -18.35
N ALA A 103 10.03 -1.08 -18.77
CA ALA A 103 8.73 -1.25 -18.12
C ALA A 103 8.81 -2.16 -16.90
N TRP A 104 8.08 -1.80 -15.85
CA TRP A 104 7.86 -2.64 -14.68
C TRP A 104 6.67 -3.55 -14.92
N THR A 105 6.73 -4.78 -14.39
CA THR A 105 5.59 -5.69 -14.46
C THR A 105 4.67 -5.48 -13.26
N VAL A 106 3.40 -5.21 -13.52
CA VAL A 106 2.31 -5.19 -12.53
C VAL A 106 1.60 -6.54 -12.57
N ILE A 107 1.39 -7.15 -11.41
CA ILE A 107 0.80 -8.47 -11.26
C ILE A 107 -0.46 -8.36 -10.42
N PHE A 108 -1.57 -8.92 -10.93
CA PHE A 108 -2.79 -9.16 -10.19
C PHE A 108 -2.87 -10.64 -9.85
N SER A 109 -2.91 -10.98 -8.56
CA SER A 109 -2.93 -12.35 -8.08
C SER A 109 -4.26 -12.70 -7.43
N LYS A 110 -4.76 -13.90 -7.69
CA LYS A 110 -5.94 -14.44 -6.99
C LYS A 110 -5.67 -14.67 -5.51
N LYS A 111 -4.40 -14.97 -5.13
CA LYS A 111 -3.98 -15.05 -3.74
C LYS A 111 -3.68 -13.64 -3.22
N ASN A 112 -4.35 -13.26 -2.14
CA ASN A 112 -4.32 -11.88 -1.63
C ASN A 112 -4.15 -11.77 -0.10
N ASP A 113 -3.79 -12.87 0.56
CA ASP A 113 -3.71 -13.01 2.03
C ASP A 113 -2.31 -13.36 2.54
N ALA A 114 -1.28 -13.25 1.68
CA ALA A 114 0.08 -13.60 2.06
C ALA A 114 0.76 -12.50 2.89
N TRP A 115 1.75 -12.91 3.69
CA TRP A 115 2.70 -12.00 4.32
C TRP A 115 3.91 -11.81 3.39
N GLY A 116 4.16 -10.57 3.00
CA GLY A 116 5.27 -10.25 2.12
C GLY A 116 5.11 -10.82 0.71
N SER A 117 6.23 -11.12 0.07
CA SER A 117 6.29 -11.75 -1.25
C SER A 117 6.65 -13.24 -1.18
N ASN A 118 6.93 -13.77 0.01
CA ASN A 118 7.42 -15.14 0.18
C ASN A 118 6.38 -16.22 -0.20
N GLY A 119 5.10 -15.87 -0.08
CA GLY A 119 4.00 -16.76 -0.48
C GLY A 119 3.51 -16.55 -1.91
N TYR A 120 4.23 -15.76 -2.70
CA TYR A 120 3.87 -15.54 -4.08
C TYR A 120 4.16 -16.78 -4.93
N SER A 121 3.19 -17.16 -5.77
CA SER A 121 3.36 -18.15 -6.85
C SER A 121 2.76 -17.60 -8.13
N LYS A 122 3.46 -17.79 -9.24
CA LYS A 122 2.99 -17.40 -10.58
C LYS A 122 1.69 -18.09 -10.97
N ASP A 123 1.43 -19.29 -10.43
CA ASP A 123 0.21 -20.07 -10.69
C ASP A 123 -1.05 -19.37 -10.17
N ASN A 124 -0.89 -18.44 -9.22
CA ASN A 124 -1.97 -17.63 -8.69
C ASN A 124 -2.17 -16.33 -9.48
N ASP A 125 -1.37 -16.04 -10.49
CA ASP A 125 -1.57 -14.82 -11.28
C ASP A 125 -2.91 -14.90 -12.02
N LEU A 126 -3.68 -13.83 -11.90
CA LEU A 126 -4.83 -13.61 -12.78
C LEU A 126 -4.31 -13.15 -14.14
N PHE A 127 -3.44 -12.13 -14.12
CA PHE A 127 -2.69 -11.66 -15.29
C PHE A 127 -1.52 -10.77 -14.86
N ARG A 128 -0.68 -10.47 -15.84
CA ARG A 128 0.42 -9.50 -15.74
C ARG A 128 0.30 -8.46 -16.83
N MET A 129 0.78 -7.26 -16.55
CA MET A 129 0.92 -6.22 -17.54
C MET A 129 2.20 -5.41 -17.31
N ASP A 130 2.80 -4.96 -18.37
CA ASP A 130 3.99 -4.13 -18.31
C ASP A 130 3.61 -2.66 -18.42
N ILE A 131 4.11 -1.84 -17.51
CA ILE A 131 3.86 -0.41 -17.43
C ILE A 131 5.19 0.30 -17.28
N LYS A 132 5.50 1.23 -18.17
CA LYS A 132 6.67 2.09 -18.02
C LYS A 132 6.41 3.08 -16.89
N PRO A 133 7.17 3.03 -15.80
CA PRO A 133 7.02 4.01 -14.73
C PRO A 133 7.44 5.39 -15.24
N LYS A 134 6.77 6.43 -14.73
CA LYS A 134 7.21 7.81 -14.89
C LYS A 134 8.12 8.15 -13.73
N THR A 135 9.26 8.75 -14.00
CA THR A 135 10.15 9.29 -12.98
C THR A 135 9.87 10.78 -12.84
N GLU A 136 9.60 11.23 -11.63
CA GLU A 136 9.39 12.65 -11.31
C GLU A 136 10.57 13.17 -10.48
N ASP A 137 10.81 14.47 -10.57
CA ASP A 137 11.86 15.11 -9.77
C ASP A 137 11.52 15.16 -8.29
N GLU A 138 10.22 15.32 -7.99
CA GLU A 138 9.70 15.32 -6.62
C GLU A 138 9.68 13.89 -6.06
N SER A 139 10.38 13.70 -4.93
CA SER A 139 10.36 12.45 -4.17
C SER A 139 9.14 12.39 -3.25
N ILE A 140 8.41 11.29 -3.30
CA ILE A 140 7.33 10.97 -2.35
C ILE A 140 7.92 10.14 -1.22
N GLU A 141 8.03 10.75 -0.05
CA GLU A 141 8.65 10.15 1.15
C GLU A 141 7.94 8.86 1.60
N GLN A 142 6.62 8.88 1.68
CA GLN A 142 5.83 7.72 2.08
C GLN A 142 5.08 7.14 0.88
N LEU A 143 5.23 5.83 0.65
CA LEU A 143 4.49 5.12 -0.39
C LEU A 143 3.00 5.44 -0.29
N LYS A 144 2.38 5.74 -1.43
CA LYS A 144 0.94 5.98 -1.51
C LYS A 144 0.34 5.44 -2.80
N PHE A 145 -0.91 5.03 -2.69
CA PHE A 145 -1.80 4.81 -3.81
C PHE A 145 -2.83 5.93 -3.86
N ASN A 146 -3.26 6.30 -5.07
CA ASN A 146 -4.39 7.19 -5.28
C ASN A 146 -5.31 6.57 -6.34
N VAL A 147 -6.61 6.61 -6.09
CA VAL A 147 -7.63 6.17 -7.05
C VAL A 147 -8.18 7.38 -7.76
N TYR A 148 -8.14 7.37 -9.08
CA TYR A 148 -8.64 8.43 -9.96
C TYR A 148 -9.76 7.87 -10.87
N LYS A 149 -10.50 8.73 -11.54
CA LYS A 149 -11.61 8.36 -12.43
C LYS A 149 -11.26 7.36 -13.54
N LYS A 150 -9.98 7.21 -13.90
CA LYS A 150 -9.49 6.37 -15.01
C LYS A 150 -8.42 5.36 -14.60
N GLY A 151 -8.20 5.16 -13.32
CA GLY A 151 -7.19 4.20 -12.86
C GLY A 151 -6.63 4.49 -11.49
N VAL A 152 -5.59 3.74 -11.15
CA VAL A 152 -4.89 3.80 -9.86
C VAL A 152 -3.45 4.21 -10.10
N GLN A 153 -2.95 5.16 -9.32
CA GLN A 153 -1.56 5.57 -9.33
C GLN A 153 -0.86 5.08 -8.07
N PHE A 154 0.20 4.33 -8.26
CA PHE A 154 1.23 4.07 -7.28
C PHE A 154 2.28 5.17 -7.31
N SER A 155 2.74 5.63 -6.14
CA SER A 155 3.77 6.65 -6.01
C SER A 155 4.67 6.36 -4.82
N TRP A 156 5.98 6.29 -5.05
CA TRP A 156 6.97 6.20 -3.99
C TRP A 156 8.34 6.63 -4.51
N GLU A 157 9.10 7.33 -3.65
CA GLU A 157 10.34 7.97 -4.05
C GLU A 157 10.06 8.79 -5.33
N LYS A 158 10.80 8.63 -6.40
CA LYS A 158 10.57 9.31 -7.70
C LYS A 158 9.72 8.50 -8.68
N ALA A 159 9.38 7.26 -8.36
CA ALA A 159 8.61 6.39 -9.27
C ALA A 159 7.10 6.64 -9.17
N ARG A 160 6.46 6.72 -10.34
CA ARG A 160 5.01 6.75 -10.51
C ARG A 160 4.60 5.66 -11.50
N VAL A 161 3.73 4.77 -11.06
CA VAL A 161 3.17 3.71 -11.91
C VAL A 161 1.69 3.95 -12.06
N TRP A 162 1.22 4.12 -13.30
CA TRP A 162 -0.18 4.34 -13.61
C TRP A 162 -0.83 3.05 -14.10
N ILE A 163 -1.79 2.53 -13.36
CA ILE A 163 -2.56 1.32 -13.69
C ILE A 163 -3.90 1.80 -14.27
N PRO A 164 -4.12 1.69 -15.60
CA PRO A 164 -5.37 2.12 -16.22
C PRO A 164 -6.49 1.15 -15.87
N VAL A 165 -7.62 1.68 -15.38
CA VAL A 165 -8.83 0.93 -15.04
C VAL A 165 -10.03 1.61 -15.71
N LYS A 166 -10.94 0.80 -16.26
CA LYS A 166 -12.19 1.26 -16.89
C LYS A 166 -13.35 0.43 -16.40
#